data_dd5b6eefdb70da19bb15bbb262b95ce4
#
_entry.id   dd5b6eefdb70da19bb15bbb262b95ce4
#
_cell.length_a   1.000
_cell.length_b   1.000
_cell.length_c   1.000
_cell.angle_alpha   90.00
_cell.angle_beta   90.00
_cell.angle_gamma   90.00
#
_symmetry.space_group_name_H-M   'P 1'
#
loop_
_entity.id
_entity.type
_entity.pdbx_description
1 polymer ?
#
loop_
_entity_poly.entity_id
_entity_poly.type
_entity_poly.pdbx_seq_one_letter_code
_entity_poly.pdbx_strand_id
1 'polypeptide(L)'
;MNRRLATLVLALSAAAFVAAGGSHPAGAAPKKPAAGASASPAPEASPTATPEPLDQAIPRLEKRLKADPTDKAAMTELSTDYLQINRPDLALPLTQKLLAGGTKTAQVYYVDGLAQQSLGHAKESLADLEQAANLEPTNPGVLGMLTNMYLQSNRPQDAERVAKRAVTFNKDDKNAYLAYGQVLAAEGKFDESRQQLEAAAKLDPKDARPILLEARTYQQQNAIALAAQLYERALTIDPNNIDALIGKARLAAAQHNVKDSIATYEQMLKLQTDPNDKVAVIDQEAVVYASEKMDSEADAAFKRAISEYPNIFAAHTAYGDYLTAKKDNAGAEREFIAGAGPNHDQVDAIARLGQLYAAQNQLPKAIDQFKRVTELAPQDPRSFLLLGATYSANRQFDKAGPAFKQSYSLQHTPDALLGLGQADLQMRNYNECAQVYDALDKGAPDLSRQNPTILYGLGQCYQGAKKPNEAKAAYTKLLSYVKPGSQGYNQIKSLIDAIDRQQKGTTKKPAATTKKSS
;
A
#
# COMPACT_ATOMS: atom_id res chain seq x y z
N MET A 1 26.19 1.15 23.31
CA MET A 1 25.88 0.91 21.88
C MET A 1 24.51 0.28 21.67
N ASN A 2 24.07 -0.67 22.52
CA ASN A 2 22.80 -1.40 22.33
C ASN A 2 21.48 -0.60 22.50
N ARG A 3 21.45 0.49 23.27
CA ARG A 3 20.23 1.32 23.43
C ARG A 3 19.90 2.15 22.19
N ARG A 4 20.92 2.57 21.40
CA ARG A 4 20.70 3.39 20.19
C ARG A 4 20.23 2.55 18.99
N LEU A 5 20.57 1.27 18.92
CA LEU A 5 20.13 0.37 17.84
C LEU A 5 18.64 -0.04 17.99
N ALA A 6 18.18 -0.32 19.22
CA ALA A 6 16.76 -0.60 19.47
C ALA A 6 15.86 0.62 19.19
N THR A 7 16.35 1.82 19.51
CA THR A 7 15.66 3.08 19.21
C THR A 7 15.67 3.38 17.70
N LEU A 8 16.68 2.93 16.96
CA LEU A 8 16.75 3.12 15.50
C LEU A 8 15.76 2.24 14.74
N VAL A 9 15.54 0.99 15.18
CA VAL A 9 14.53 0.08 14.58
C VAL A 9 13.11 0.58 14.86
N LEU A 10 12.83 1.07 16.07
CA LEU A 10 11.55 1.70 16.41
C LEU A 10 11.36 3.05 15.71
N ALA A 11 12.43 3.84 15.56
CA ALA A 11 12.39 5.14 14.87
C ALA A 11 12.27 4.98 13.35
N LEU A 12 12.88 3.96 12.73
CA LEU A 12 12.73 3.67 11.30
C LEU A 12 11.33 3.15 10.97
N SER A 13 10.73 2.34 11.83
CA SER A 13 9.32 1.92 11.66
C SER A 13 8.34 3.06 11.93
N ALA A 14 8.61 3.94 12.89
CA ALA A 14 7.80 5.13 13.16
C ALA A 14 8.02 6.26 12.13
N ALA A 15 9.27 6.49 11.67
CA ALA A 15 9.59 7.49 10.66
C ALA A 15 9.10 7.10 9.25
N ALA A 16 9.11 5.82 8.88
CA ALA A 16 8.51 5.34 7.64
C ALA A 16 6.97 5.50 7.65
N PHE A 17 6.35 5.44 8.82
CA PHE A 17 4.91 5.66 8.97
C PHE A 17 4.53 7.14 8.97
N VAL A 18 5.40 8.02 9.49
CA VAL A 18 5.18 9.48 9.50
C VAL A 18 5.55 10.13 8.16
N ALA A 19 6.56 9.61 7.44
CA ALA A 19 6.90 10.08 6.10
C ALA A 19 5.96 9.52 5.00
N ALA A 20 5.28 8.38 5.25
CA ALA A 20 4.21 7.84 4.42
C ALA A 20 2.82 8.34 4.86
N GLY A 21 2.74 9.41 5.64
CA GLY A 21 1.52 10.12 6.02
C GLY A 21 0.79 10.80 4.87
N GLY A 22 0.94 10.28 3.66
CA GLY A 22 -0.03 10.36 2.61
C GLY A 22 -1.18 9.44 2.99
N SER A 23 -2.28 10.03 3.44
CA SER A 23 -3.57 9.44 3.69
C SER A 23 -3.87 8.24 2.76
N HIS A 24 -3.59 7.03 3.24
CA HIS A 24 -4.39 5.90 2.82
C HIS A 24 -5.63 5.96 3.71
N PRO A 25 -6.82 6.04 3.16
CA PRO A 25 -8.02 5.83 3.95
C PRO A 25 -7.88 4.44 4.60
N ALA A 26 -8.09 4.39 5.90
CA ALA A 26 -8.35 3.17 6.65
C ALA A 26 -9.26 2.28 5.81
N GLY A 27 -9.03 0.95 5.84
CA GLY A 27 -9.75 -0.01 5.03
C GLY A 27 -11.24 0.22 5.00
N ALA A 28 -11.66 1.11 4.16
CA ALA A 28 -13.04 1.22 3.75
C ALA A 28 -13.31 -0.08 2.99
N ALA A 29 -14.31 -0.80 3.42
CA ALA A 29 -15.00 -1.80 2.60
C ALA A 29 -15.05 -1.27 1.17
N PRO A 30 -14.84 -2.12 0.15
CA PRO A 30 -14.68 -1.67 -1.22
C PRO A 30 -15.82 -0.69 -1.52
N LYS A 31 -15.48 0.58 -1.72
CA LYS A 31 -16.45 1.60 -2.14
C LYS A 31 -17.10 1.06 -3.40
N LYS A 32 -18.41 1.03 -3.43
CA LYS A 32 -19.15 0.94 -4.70
C LYS A 32 -18.37 1.76 -5.72
N PRO A 33 -17.97 1.19 -6.85
CA PRO A 33 -17.50 2.01 -7.94
C PRO A 33 -18.57 3.07 -8.16
N ALA A 34 -18.18 4.35 -8.14
CA ALA A 34 -19.09 5.41 -8.49
C ALA A 34 -19.76 4.96 -9.78
N ALA A 35 -21.10 4.96 -9.77
CA ALA A 35 -21.90 4.63 -10.94
C ALA A 35 -21.56 5.64 -12.04
N GLY A 36 -20.62 5.27 -12.91
CA GLY A 36 -20.00 6.18 -13.89
C GLY A 36 -18.98 5.50 -14.78
N ALA A 37 -18.58 4.25 -14.49
CA ALA A 37 -18.01 3.42 -15.53
C ALA A 37 -19.18 2.80 -16.31
N SER A 38 -19.73 3.56 -17.26
CA SER A 38 -20.58 2.95 -18.28
C SER A 38 -19.71 1.89 -18.97
N ALA A 39 -20.01 0.63 -18.70
CA ALA A 39 -19.53 -0.45 -19.53
C ALA A 39 -19.89 -0.06 -20.97
N SER A 40 -18.89 0.08 -21.83
CA SER A 40 -19.13 0.17 -23.27
C SER A 40 -19.97 -1.01 -23.67
N PRO A 41 -20.97 -0.81 -24.53
CA PRO A 41 -21.89 -1.88 -24.90
C PRO A 41 -21.09 -3.04 -25.50
N ALA A 42 -21.49 -4.25 -25.15
CA ALA A 42 -21.15 -5.47 -25.85
C ALA A 42 -21.49 -5.31 -27.35
N PRO A 43 -20.82 -6.08 -28.25
CA PRO A 43 -21.06 -6.01 -29.68
C PRO A 43 -22.56 -6.13 -29.97
N GLU A 44 -23.04 -5.27 -30.89
CA GLU A 44 -24.42 -5.10 -31.27
C GLU A 44 -25.19 -6.42 -31.41
N ALA A 45 -26.03 -6.70 -30.41
CA ALA A 45 -27.17 -7.56 -30.60
C ALA A 45 -28.27 -6.71 -31.24
N SER A 46 -28.97 -7.26 -32.22
CA SER A 46 -30.02 -6.63 -33.02
C SER A 46 -30.93 -5.69 -32.23
N PRO A 47 -31.35 -4.52 -32.80
CA PRO A 47 -32.09 -3.52 -32.07
C PRO A 47 -33.54 -4.00 -31.87
N THR A 48 -33.99 -4.27 -30.64
CA THR A 48 -35.39 -4.13 -30.17
C THR A 48 -35.71 -4.82 -28.83
N ALA A 49 -34.78 -5.05 -27.92
CA ALA A 49 -35.19 -5.44 -26.56
C ALA A 49 -34.51 -4.53 -25.53
N THR A 50 -35.27 -3.83 -24.72
CA THR A 50 -34.80 -3.25 -23.48
C THR A 50 -34.04 -4.34 -22.69
N PRO A 51 -32.81 -4.10 -22.20
CA PRO A 51 -32.12 -5.11 -21.42
C PRO A 51 -32.97 -5.58 -20.24
N GLU A 52 -33.07 -6.89 -20.06
CA GLU A 52 -33.83 -7.46 -18.95
C GLU A 52 -33.23 -6.92 -17.63
N PRO A 53 -34.02 -6.45 -16.66
CA PRO A 53 -33.52 -6.00 -15.37
C PRO A 53 -32.79 -7.12 -14.62
N LEU A 54 -31.68 -6.78 -13.94
CA LEU A 54 -30.79 -7.76 -13.28
C LEU A 54 -31.52 -8.59 -12.21
N ASP A 55 -32.51 -8.01 -11.54
CA ASP A 55 -33.36 -8.69 -10.56
C ASP A 55 -34.22 -9.81 -11.16
N GLN A 56 -34.44 -9.81 -12.48
CA GLN A 56 -35.12 -10.86 -13.22
C GLN A 56 -34.12 -11.77 -13.95
N ALA A 57 -33.08 -11.22 -14.56
CA ALA A 57 -32.07 -11.96 -15.31
C ALA A 57 -31.32 -12.97 -14.43
N ILE A 58 -30.85 -12.54 -13.25
CA ILE A 58 -30.05 -13.39 -12.34
C ILE A 58 -30.84 -14.65 -11.91
N PRO A 59 -32.06 -14.55 -11.34
CA PRO A 59 -32.82 -15.75 -10.95
C PRO A 59 -33.15 -16.66 -12.13
N ARG A 60 -33.39 -16.10 -13.32
CA ARG A 60 -33.64 -16.87 -14.55
C ARG A 60 -32.40 -17.69 -14.95
N LEU A 61 -31.22 -17.07 -14.93
CA LEU A 61 -29.94 -17.70 -15.28
C LEU A 61 -29.52 -18.74 -14.24
N GLU A 62 -29.69 -18.46 -12.96
CA GLU A 62 -29.45 -19.43 -11.88
C GLU A 62 -30.34 -20.68 -12.04
N LYS A 63 -31.64 -20.49 -12.41
CA LYS A 63 -32.55 -21.61 -12.69
C LYS A 63 -32.08 -22.42 -13.90
N ARG A 64 -31.59 -21.77 -14.96
CA ARG A 64 -31.01 -22.46 -16.12
C ARG A 64 -29.82 -23.31 -15.72
N LEU A 65 -28.90 -22.76 -14.92
CA LEU A 65 -27.72 -23.50 -14.44
C LEU A 65 -28.04 -24.62 -13.45
N LYS A 66 -29.16 -24.52 -12.71
CA LYS A 66 -29.66 -25.66 -11.92
C LYS A 66 -30.18 -26.78 -12.80
N ALA A 67 -30.80 -26.45 -13.93
CA ALA A 67 -31.30 -27.45 -14.89
C ALA A 67 -30.17 -28.04 -15.75
N ASP A 68 -29.25 -27.21 -16.20
CA ASP A 68 -28.06 -27.60 -16.95
C ASP A 68 -26.81 -26.94 -16.39
N PRO A 69 -26.07 -27.61 -15.49
CA PRO A 69 -24.83 -27.06 -14.90
C PRO A 69 -23.69 -26.87 -15.91
N THR A 70 -23.88 -27.27 -17.19
CA THR A 70 -22.87 -27.13 -18.26
C THR A 70 -23.23 -26.03 -19.28
N ASP A 71 -24.34 -25.30 -19.08
CA ASP A 71 -24.76 -24.20 -19.94
C ASP A 71 -23.76 -23.04 -19.92
N LYS A 72 -22.84 -23.07 -20.90
CA LYS A 72 -21.77 -22.09 -21.04
C LYS A 72 -22.27 -20.66 -21.27
N ALA A 73 -23.39 -20.53 -22.01
CA ALA A 73 -23.99 -19.23 -22.29
C ALA A 73 -24.56 -18.61 -21.00
N ALA A 74 -25.31 -19.41 -20.24
CA ALA A 74 -25.84 -18.95 -18.96
C ALA A 74 -24.75 -18.62 -17.94
N MET A 75 -23.65 -19.40 -17.90
CA MET A 75 -22.49 -19.07 -17.04
C MET A 75 -21.83 -17.75 -17.43
N THR A 76 -21.64 -17.49 -18.72
CA THR A 76 -21.00 -16.25 -19.20
C THR A 76 -21.87 -15.02 -18.89
N GLU A 77 -23.17 -15.11 -19.15
CA GLU A 77 -24.13 -14.03 -18.88
C GLU A 77 -24.20 -13.77 -17.35
N LEU A 78 -24.43 -14.80 -16.55
CA LEU A 78 -24.56 -14.69 -15.10
C LEU A 78 -23.29 -14.17 -14.44
N SER A 79 -22.10 -14.57 -14.90
CA SER A 79 -20.84 -14.04 -14.35
C SER A 79 -20.69 -12.54 -14.59
N THR A 80 -21.15 -12.04 -15.74
CA THR A 80 -21.20 -10.60 -16.04
C THR A 80 -22.21 -9.88 -15.14
N ASP A 81 -23.40 -10.44 -14.98
CA ASP A 81 -24.46 -9.87 -14.14
C ASP A 81 -24.07 -9.82 -12.66
N TYR A 82 -23.39 -10.84 -12.15
CA TYR A 82 -22.86 -10.82 -10.79
C TYR A 82 -21.84 -9.71 -10.57
N LEU A 83 -20.98 -9.38 -11.54
CA LEU A 83 -20.09 -8.23 -11.43
C LEU A 83 -20.87 -6.90 -11.38
N GLN A 84 -21.96 -6.77 -12.16
CA GLN A 84 -22.78 -5.56 -12.15
C GLN A 84 -23.44 -5.31 -10.78
N ILE A 85 -23.79 -6.37 -10.05
CA ILE A 85 -24.32 -6.27 -8.67
C ILE A 85 -23.23 -6.34 -7.60
N ASN A 86 -21.95 -6.18 -7.98
CA ASN A 86 -20.79 -6.21 -7.10
C ASN A 86 -20.64 -7.52 -6.29
N ARG A 87 -20.85 -8.67 -6.96
CA ARG A 87 -20.66 -10.02 -6.39
C ARG A 87 -19.57 -10.79 -7.17
N PRO A 88 -18.31 -10.31 -7.11
CA PRO A 88 -17.18 -11.00 -7.75
C PRO A 88 -16.94 -12.40 -7.18
N ASP A 89 -17.32 -12.63 -5.93
CA ASP A 89 -17.28 -13.93 -5.25
C ASP A 89 -18.14 -15.00 -5.94
N LEU A 90 -19.25 -14.60 -6.58
CA LEU A 90 -20.12 -15.47 -7.35
C LEU A 90 -19.72 -15.54 -8.84
N ALA A 91 -19.17 -14.47 -9.38
CA ALA A 91 -18.72 -14.42 -10.78
C ALA A 91 -17.50 -15.33 -11.03
N LEU A 92 -16.49 -15.25 -10.15
CA LEU A 92 -15.20 -15.95 -10.33
C LEU A 92 -15.31 -17.46 -10.49
N PRO A 93 -16.09 -18.21 -9.69
CA PRO A 93 -16.25 -19.66 -9.88
C PRO A 93 -16.85 -20.03 -11.24
N LEU A 94 -17.72 -19.20 -11.81
CA LEU A 94 -18.35 -19.44 -13.12
C LEU A 94 -17.35 -19.26 -14.25
N THR A 95 -16.56 -18.17 -14.22
CA THR A 95 -15.54 -17.89 -15.23
C THR A 95 -14.42 -18.92 -15.19
N GLN A 96 -13.95 -19.31 -14.00
CA GLN A 96 -12.96 -20.38 -13.84
C GLN A 96 -13.47 -21.73 -14.38
N LYS A 97 -14.75 -22.08 -14.16
CA LYS A 97 -15.35 -23.27 -14.72
C LYS A 97 -15.43 -23.22 -16.26
N LEU A 98 -15.74 -22.05 -16.83
CA LEU A 98 -15.73 -21.82 -18.27
C LEU A 98 -14.31 -22.01 -18.85
N LEU A 99 -13.28 -21.40 -18.24
CA LEU A 99 -11.89 -21.51 -18.67
C LEU A 99 -11.38 -22.95 -18.57
N ALA A 100 -11.67 -23.65 -17.47
CA ALA A 100 -11.34 -25.07 -17.29
C ALA A 100 -12.05 -25.96 -18.32
N GLY A 101 -13.30 -25.61 -18.69
CA GLY A 101 -14.10 -26.28 -19.74
C GLY A 101 -13.70 -25.90 -21.17
N GLY A 102 -12.59 -25.15 -21.36
CA GLY A 102 -12.04 -24.79 -22.66
C GLY A 102 -12.71 -23.57 -23.33
N THR A 103 -13.59 -22.85 -22.65
CA THR A 103 -14.21 -21.60 -23.17
C THR A 103 -13.27 -20.43 -22.92
N LYS A 104 -12.28 -20.27 -23.81
CA LYS A 104 -11.20 -19.26 -23.72
C LYS A 104 -11.48 -18.08 -24.64
N THR A 105 -12.55 -17.34 -24.38
CA THR A 105 -12.91 -16.12 -25.13
C THR A 105 -12.39 -14.86 -24.43
N ALA A 106 -12.23 -13.76 -25.16
CA ALA A 106 -11.84 -12.46 -24.60
C ALA A 106 -12.79 -12.01 -23.49
N GLN A 107 -14.10 -12.20 -23.69
CA GLN A 107 -15.11 -11.86 -22.69
C GLN A 107 -14.93 -12.64 -21.39
N VAL A 108 -14.70 -13.97 -21.44
CA VAL A 108 -14.52 -14.78 -20.24
C VAL A 108 -13.27 -14.38 -19.49
N TYR A 109 -12.14 -14.17 -20.18
CA TYR A 109 -10.92 -13.66 -19.56
C TYR A 109 -11.10 -12.25 -18.99
N TYR A 110 -11.83 -11.38 -19.68
CA TYR A 110 -12.10 -10.03 -19.19
C TYR A 110 -12.92 -10.04 -17.89
N VAL A 111 -14.00 -10.83 -17.85
CA VAL A 111 -14.87 -10.96 -16.66
C VAL A 111 -14.10 -11.63 -15.51
N ASP A 112 -13.29 -12.65 -15.80
CA ASP A 112 -12.42 -13.29 -14.79
C ASP A 112 -11.42 -12.30 -14.21
N GLY A 113 -10.74 -11.55 -15.06
CA GLY A 113 -9.81 -10.49 -14.65
C GLY A 113 -10.46 -9.40 -13.78
N LEU A 114 -11.68 -8.96 -14.11
CA LEU A 114 -12.44 -8.03 -13.28
C LEU A 114 -12.83 -8.61 -11.92
N ALA A 115 -13.26 -9.87 -11.89
CA ALA A 115 -13.59 -10.58 -10.65
C ALA A 115 -12.35 -10.72 -9.75
N GLN A 116 -11.23 -11.15 -10.32
CA GLN A 116 -9.94 -11.27 -9.63
C GLN A 116 -9.48 -9.92 -9.06
N GLN A 117 -9.58 -8.83 -9.84
CA GLN A 117 -9.23 -7.48 -9.38
C GLN A 117 -10.08 -7.07 -8.18
N SER A 118 -11.39 -7.28 -8.25
CA SER A 118 -12.32 -6.91 -7.17
C SER A 118 -12.06 -7.70 -5.88
N LEU A 119 -11.49 -8.90 -5.99
CA LEU A 119 -11.09 -9.74 -4.86
C LEU A 119 -9.65 -9.50 -4.40
N GLY A 120 -8.91 -8.58 -5.04
CA GLY A 120 -7.53 -8.23 -4.68
C GLY A 120 -6.45 -9.15 -5.27
N HIS A 121 -6.80 -10.04 -6.19
CA HIS A 121 -5.89 -10.97 -6.85
C HIS A 121 -5.23 -10.30 -8.08
N ALA A 122 -4.37 -9.31 -7.84
CA ALA A 122 -3.84 -8.43 -8.88
C ALA A 122 -3.02 -9.13 -9.97
N LYS A 123 -2.27 -10.20 -9.61
CA LYS A 123 -1.44 -10.94 -10.59
C LYS A 123 -2.29 -11.75 -11.55
N GLU A 124 -3.26 -12.44 -11.02
CA GLU A 124 -4.21 -13.27 -11.76
C GLU A 124 -5.05 -12.38 -12.69
N SER A 125 -5.58 -11.29 -12.16
CA SER A 125 -6.30 -10.28 -12.93
C SER A 125 -5.48 -9.75 -14.12
N LEU A 126 -4.21 -9.39 -13.89
CA LEU A 126 -3.34 -8.90 -14.95
C LEU A 126 -3.14 -9.95 -16.05
N ALA A 127 -2.90 -11.21 -15.66
CA ALA A 127 -2.70 -12.29 -16.61
C ALA A 127 -3.95 -12.54 -17.49
N ASP A 128 -5.15 -12.50 -16.90
CA ASP A 128 -6.40 -12.69 -17.62
C ASP A 128 -6.71 -11.51 -18.56
N LEU A 129 -6.47 -10.29 -18.13
CA LEU A 129 -6.62 -9.10 -18.97
C LEU A 129 -5.62 -9.07 -20.14
N GLU A 130 -4.39 -9.54 -19.95
CA GLU A 130 -3.42 -9.74 -21.03
C GLU A 130 -3.92 -10.76 -22.06
N GLN A 131 -4.53 -11.88 -21.62
CA GLN A 131 -5.15 -12.86 -22.51
C GLN A 131 -6.35 -12.27 -23.26
N ALA A 132 -7.23 -11.54 -22.57
CA ALA A 132 -8.33 -10.84 -23.21
C ALA A 132 -7.85 -9.88 -24.30
N ALA A 133 -6.82 -9.08 -24.02
CA ALA A 133 -6.23 -8.13 -24.96
C ALA A 133 -5.48 -8.80 -26.13
N ASN A 134 -4.99 -10.04 -25.98
CA ASN A 134 -4.42 -10.83 -27.05
C ASN A 134 -5.51 -11.36 -28.00
N LEU A 135 -6.66 -11.73 -27.46
CA LEU A 135 -7.79 -12.26 -28.24
C LEU A 135 -8.57 -11.13 -28.94
N GLU A 136 -8.77 -10.00 -28.26
CA GLU A 136 -9.43 -8.81 -28.81
C GLU A 136 -8.51 -7.57 -28.68
N PRO A 137 -7.56 -7.39 -29.60
CA PRO A 137 -6.53 -6.36 -29.49
C PRO A 137 -7.01 -4.91 -29.56
N THR A 138 -8.24 -4.69 -29.96
CA THR A 138 -8.82 -3.34 -30.18
C THR A 138 -9.99 -3.04 -29.24
N ASN A 139 -10.36 -3.99 -28.38
CA ASN A 139 -11.49 -3.82 -27.45
C ASN A 139 -11.20 -2.70 -26.44
N PRO A 140 -11.97 -1.59 -26.45
CA PRO A 140 -11.70 -0.43 -25.60
C PRO A 140 -11.81 -0.74 -24.11
N GLY A 141 -12.76 -1.56 -23.69
CA GLY A 141 -12.95 -1.96 -22.29
C GLY A 141 -11.76 -2.75 -21.76
N VAL A 142 -11.29 -3.72 -22.54
CA VAL A 142 -10.11 -4.54 -22.18
C VAL A 142 -8.85 -3.66 -22.13
N LEU A 143 -8.63 -2.80 -23.14
CA LEU A 143 -7.44 -1.94 -23.18
C LEU A 143 -7.44 -0.90 -22.06
N GLY A 144 -8.59 -0.30 -21.73
CA GLY A 144 -8.72 0.63 -20.62
C GLY A 144 -8.39 -0.02 -19.27
N MET A 145 -8.96 -1.20 -19.02
CA MET A 145 -8.71 -1.95 -17.78
C MET A 145 -7.26 -2.40 -17.67
N LEU A 146 -6.69 -2.95 -18.75
CA LEU A 146 -5.30 -3.37 -18.77
C LEU A 146 -4.32 -2.20 -18.55
N THR A 147 -4.63 -1.02 -19.10
CA THR A 147 -3.87 0.20 -18.84
C THR A 147 -3.85 0.53 -17.34
N ASN A 148 -5.01 0.51 -16.69
CA ASN A 148 -5.12 0.77 -15.26
C ASN A 148 -4.35 -0.27 -14.42
N MET A 149 -4.46 -1.55 -14.77
CA MET A 149 -3.73 -2.63 -14.08
C MET A 149 -2.23 -2.49 -14.18
N TYR A 150 -1.70 -2.09 -15.34
CA TYR A 150 -0.27 -1.82 -15.48
C TYR A 150 0.18 -0.62 -14.63
N LEU A 151 -0.61 0.46 -14.56
CA LEU A 151 -0.31 1.60 -13.68
C LEU A 151 -0.28 1.18 -12.21
N GLN A 152 -1.30 0.43 -11.75
CA GLN A 152 -1.36 -0.08 -10.37
C GLN A 152 -0.19 -1.03 -10.05
N SER A 153 0.29 -1.77 -11.05
CA SER A 153 1.43 -2.68 -10.93
C SER A 153 2.80 -1.99 -11.08
N ASN A 154 2.83 -0.65 -11.12
CA ASN A 154 4.02 0.17 -11.34
C ASN A 154 4.78 -0.20 -12.64
N ARG A 155 4.04 -0.47 -13.71
CA ARG A 155 4.53 -0.80 -15.05
C ARG A 155 4.11 0.28 -16.07
N PRO A 156 4.58 1.54 -15.94
CA PRO A 156 4.07 2.66 -16.72
C PRO A 156 4.35 2.52 -18.23
N GLN A 157 5.48 1.93 -18.63
CA GLN A 157 5.81 1.73 -20.05
C GLN A 157 4.85 0.75 -20.74
N ASP A 158 4.42 -0.31 -20.03
CA ASP A 158 3.40 -1.23 -20.55
C ASP A 158 2.04 -0.55 -20.61
N ALA A 159 1.71 0.28 -19.62
CA ALA A 159 0.50 1.09 -19.61
C ALA A 159 0.50 2.06 -20.81
N GLU A 160 1.60 2.77 -21.08
CA GLU A 160 1.71 3.68 -22.22
C GLU A 160 1.48 2.96 -23.55
N ARG A 161 2.13 1.82 -23.75
CA ARG A 161 1.98 1.02 -24.96
C ARG A 161 0.51 0.62 -25.21
N VAL A 162 -0.21 0.20 -24.16
CA VAL A 162 -1.61 -0.20 -24.27
C VAL A 162 -2.53 1.00 -24.45
N ALA A 163 -2.33 2.08 -23.71
CA ALA A 163 -3.12 3.31 -23.83
C ALA A 163 -2.97 3.95 -25.21
N LYS A 164 -1.76 4.01 -25.74
CA LYS A 164 -1.49 4.47 -27.10
C LYS A 164 -2.20 3.63 -28.16
N ARG A 165 -2.24 2.30 -27.96
CA ARG A 165 -3.03 1.39 -28.81
C ARG A 165 -4.52 1.72 -28.72
N ALA A 166 -5.05 1.95 -27.51
CA ALA A 166 -6.44 2.28 -27.29
C ALA A 166 -6.88 3.52 -28.08
N VAL A 167 -6.14 4.63 -28.00
CA VAL A 167 -6.49 5.87 -28.75
C VAL A 167 -6.27 5.73 -30.26
N THR A 168 -5.38 4.85 -30.71
CA THR A 168 -5.14 4.61 -32.13
C THR A 168 -6.32 3.92 -32.79
N PHE A 169 -6.90 2.94 -32.14
CA PHE A 169 -8.02 2.15 -32.67
C PHE A 169 -9.39 2.73 -32.31
N ASN A 170 -9.50 3.45 -31.20
CA ASN A 170 -10.77 3.98 -30.69
C ASN A 170 -10.69 5.52 -30.60
N LYS A 171 -10.66 6.19 -31.75
CA LYS A 171 -10.45 7.65 -31.88
C LYS A 171 -11.58 8.50 -31.28
N ASP A 172 -12.77 7.94 -31.16
CA ASP A 172 -13.95 8.61 -30.61
C ASP A 172 -14.23 8.20 -29.15
N ASP A 173 -13.35 7.41 -28.54
CA ASP A 173 -13.47 6.99 -27.14
C ASP A 173 -12.74 7.95 -26.20
N LYS A 174 -13.49 8.87 -25.57
CA LYS A 174 -12.94 9.80 -24.57
C LYS A 174 -12.20 9.09 -23.41
N ASN A 175 -12.62 7.86 -23.04
CA ASN A 175 -12.01 7.14 -21.94
C ASN A 175 -10.60 6.63 -22.31
N ALA A 176 -10.39 6.27 -23.59
CA ALA A 176 -9.05 5.93 -24.08
C ALA A 176 -8.09 7.12 -23.97
N TYR A 177 -8.53 8.33 -24.34
CA TYR A 177 -7.73 9.55 -24.19
C TYR A 177 -7.49 9.93 -22.72
N LEU A 178 -8.51 9.77 -21.85
CA LEU A 178 -8.36 9.97 -20.40
C LEU A 178 -7.29 9.04 -19.81
N ALA A 179 -7.38 7.74 -20.12
CA ALA A 179 -6.41 6.74 -19.64
C ALA A 179 -5.00 7.04 -20.15
N TYR A 180 -4.86 7.42 -21.43
CA TYR A 180 -3.55 7.76 -21.97
C TYR A 180 -2.98 9.04 -21.35
N GLY A 181 -3.79 10.08 -21.15
CA GLY A 181 -3.39 11.29 -20.44
C GLY A 181 -2.92 10.99 -19.01
N GLN A 182 -3.62 10.10 -18.30
CA GLN A 182 -3.24 9.68 -16.96
C GLN A 182 -1.90 8.93 -16.92
N VAL A 183 -1.66 8.04 -17.87
CA VAL A 183 -0.38 7.33 -18.01
C VAL A 183 0.77 8.30 -18.24
N LEU A 184 0.61 9.22 -19.20
CA LEU A 184 1.62 10.23 -19.54
C LEU A 184 1.94 11.14 -18.33
N ALA A 185 0.91 11.52 -17.55
CA ALA A 185 1.12 12.28 -16.31
C ALA A 185 1.94 11.49 -15.28
N ALA A 186 1.65 10.18 -15.12
CA ALA A 186 2.40 9.32 -14.22
C ALA A 186 3.88 9.15 -14.64
N GLU A 187 4.19 9.26 -15.94
CA GLU A 187 5.55 9.24 -16.47
C GLU A 187 6.24 10.62 -16.45
N GLY A 188 5.53 11.67 -16.00
CA GLY A 188 6.05 13.04 -16.03
C GLY A 188 6.03 13.71 -17.41
N LYS A 189 5.38 13.12 -18.40
CA LYS A 189 5.19 13.66 -19.77
C LYS A 189 3.99 14.61 -19.79
N PHE A 190 4.08 15.69 -19.04
CA PHE A 190 2.94 16.55 -18.72
C PHE A 190 2.33 17.25 -19.94
N ASP A 191 3.15 17.69 -20.91
CA ASP A 191 2.65 18.36 -22.12
C ASP A 191 1.86 17.41 -23.02
N GLU A 192 2.36 16.19 -23.17
CA GLU A 192 1.67 15.14 -23.94
C GLU A 192 0.38 14.71 -23.22
N SER A 193 0.42 14.61 -21.89
CA SER A 193 -0.76 14.34 -21.06
C SER A 193 -1.88 15.36 -21.34
N ARG A 194 -1.55 16.67 -21.28
CA ARG A 194 -2.53 17.73 -21.57
C ARG A 194 -3.15 17.62 -22.96
N GLN A 195 -2.36 17.28 -23.98
CA GLN A 195 -2.89 17.06 -25.34
C GLN A 195 -3.95 15.96 -25.37
N GLN A 196 -3.72 14.84 -24.66
CA GLN A 196 -4.69 13.75 -24.61
C GLN A 196 -5.94 14.14 -23.81
N LEU A 197 -5.77 14.83 -22.67
CA LEU A 197 -6.88 15.31 -21.85
C LEU A 197 -7.74 16.34 -22.59
N GLU A 198 -7.11 17.22 -23.39
CA GLU A 198 -7.83 18.16 -24.25
C GLU A 198 -8.62 17.44 -25.34
N ALA A 199 -8.05 16.37 -25.93
CA ALA A 199 -8.78 15.54 -26.89
C ALA A 199 -10.01 14.87 -26.24
N ALA A 200 -9.87 14.34 -25.02
CA ALA A 200 -10.99 13.80 -24.26
C ALA A 200 -12.08 14.85 -23.99
N ALA A 201 -11.69 16.06 -23.57
CA ALA A 201 -12.61 17.18 -23.31
C ALA A 201 -13.35 17.67 -24.57
N LYS A 202 -12.72 17.58 -25.73
CA LYS A 202 -13.38 17.90 -27.02
C LYS A 202 -14.45 16.88 -27.40
N LEU A 203 -14.24 15.61 -27.07
CA LEU A 203 -15.22 14.55 -27.33
C LEU A 203 -16.44 14.66 -26.42
N ASP A 204 -16.26 15.11 -25.19
CA ASP A 204 -17.37 15.37 -24.25
C ASP A 204 -17.10 16.60 -23.37
N PRO A 205 -17.55 17.78 -23.79
CA PRO A 205 -17.35 19.03 -23.05
C PRO A 205 -18.07 19.11 -21.69
N LYS A 206 -19.00 18.19 -21.44
CA LYS A 206 -19.73 18.10 -20.16
C LYS A 206 -19.06 17.14 -19.16
N ASP A 207 -18.00 16.48 -19.56
CA ASP A 207 -17.24 15.61 -18.68
C ASP A 207 -16.16 16.43 -17.95
N ALA A 208 -16.28 16.55 -16.64
CA ALA A 208 -15.29 17.27 -15.83
C ALA A 208 -13.98 16.50 -15.64
N ARG A 209 -13.94 15.18 -15.88
CA ARG A 209 -12.78 14.32 -15.61
C ARG A 209 -11.50 14.74 -16.32
N PRO A 210 -11.49 15.12 -17.61
CA PRO A 210 -10.29 15.62 -18.28
C PRO A 210 -9.69 16.83 -17.57
N ILE A 211 -10.54 17.78 -17.18
CA ILE A 211 -10.15 19.01 -16.50
C ILE A 211 -9.59 18.71 -15.10
N LEU A 212 -10.18 17.76 -14.39
CA LEU A 212 -9.69 17.32 -13.09
C LEU A 212 -8.32 16.64 -13.16
N LEU A 213 -8.11 15.81 -14.17
CA LEU A 213 -6.79 15.19 -14.40
C LEU A 213 -5.73 16.24 -14.78
N GLU A 214 -6.10 17.22 -15.60
CA GLU A 214 -5.22 18.35 -15.93
C GLU A 214 -4.90 19.18 -14.69
N ALA A 215 -5.88 19.48 -13.83
CA ALA A 215 -5.68 20.19 -12.56
C ALA A 215 -4.67 19.44 -11.66
N ARG A 216 -4.83 18.13 -11.53
CA ARG A 216 -3.89 17.28 -10.78
C ARG A 216 -2.49 17.31 -11.39
N THR A 217 -2.37 17.33 -12.71
CA THR A 217 -1.09 17.43 -13.42
C THR A 217 -0.39 18.76 -13.11
N TYR A 218 -1.10 19.88 -13.11
CA TYR A 218 -0.53 21.16 -12.71
C TYR A 218 -0.18 21.22 -11.21
N GLN A 219 -0.97 20.57 -10.37
CA GLN A 219 -0.67 20.46 -8.94
C GLN A 219 0.64 19.68 -8.70
N GLN A 220 0.88 18.60 -9.44
CA GLN A 220 2.16 17.87 -9.39
C GLN A 220 3.36 18.72 -9.83
N GLN A 221 3.15 19.64 -10.77
CA GLN A 221 4.15 20.62 -11.23
C GLN A 221 4.28 21.82 -10.28
N ASN A 222 3.60 21.83 -9.14
CA ASN A 222 3.51 22.97 -8.22
C ASN A 222 2.97 24.27 -8.86
N ALA A 223 2.24 24.16 -9.96
CA ALA A 223 1.58 25.27 -10.64
C ALA A 223 0.20 25.53 -10.02
N ILE A 224 0.21 25.93 -8.76
CA ILE A 224 -0.97 26.00 -7.87
C ILE A 224 -2.09 26.88 -8.44
N ALA A 225 -1.74 28.06 -9.01
CA ALA A 225 -2.74 28.98 -9.57
C ALA A 225 -3.51 28.38 -10.77
N LEU A 226 -2.80 27.65 -11.66
CA LEU A 226 -3.44 27.00 -12.80
C LEU A 226 -4.31 25.81 -12.34
N ALA A 227 -3.81 25.03 -11.38
CA ALA A 227 -4.60 23.93 -10.81
C ALA A 227 -5.91 24.47 -10.18
N ALA A 228 -5.85 25.57 -9.42
CA ALA A 228 -7.03 26.18 -8.81
C ALA A 228 -8.07 26.63 -9.86
N GLN A 229 -7.63 27.30 -10.93
CA GLN A 229 -8.52 27.70 -12.03
C GLN A 229 -9.21 26.49 -12.69
N LEU A 230 -8.49 25.39 -12.84
CA LEU A 230 -9.07 24.18 -13.44
C LEU A 230 -10.05 23.48 -12.51
N TYR A 231 -9.80 23.42 -11.19
CA TYR A 231 -10.81 22.93 -10.25
C TYR A 231 -12.09 23.79 -10.26
N GLU A 232 -11.96 25.13 -10.29
CA GLU A 232 -13.11 26.01 -10.45
C GLU A 232 -13.84 25.76 -11.77
N ARG A 233 -13.12 25.58 -12.88
CA ARG A 233 -13.73 25.24 -14.17
C ARG A 233 -14.46 23.89 -14.13
N ALA A 234 -13.89 22.88 -13.46
CA ALA A 234 -14.57 21.60 -13.26
C ALA A 234 -15.88 21.78 -12.47
N LEU A 235 -15.89 22.64 -11.44
CA LEU A 235 -17.07 22.97 -10.65
C LEU A 235 -18.12 23.80 -11.41
N THR A 236 -17.75 24.50 -12.50
CA THR A 236 -18.74 25.12 -13.39
C THR A 236 -19.50 24.08 -14.24
N ILE A 237 -18.87 22.93 -14.52
CA ILE A 237 -19.49 21.81 -15.24
C ILE A 237 -20.34 20.98 -14.27
N ASP A 238 -19.79 20.61 -13.14
CA ASP A 238 -20.44 19.84 -12.09
C ASP A 238 -20.15 20.46 -10.70
N PRO A 239 -21.08 21.32 -10.21
CA PRO A 239 -20.92 22.02 -8.92
C PRO A 239 -20.81 21.08 -7.70
N ASN A 240 -21.25 19.84 -7.84
CA ASN A 240 -21.27 18.84 -6.78
C ASN A 240 -20.15 17.80 -6.93
N ASN A 241 -19.21 18.04 -7.82
CA ASN A 241 -18.10 17.12 -8.05
C ASN A 241 -17.17 17.06 -6.83
N ILE A 242 -17.23 15.97 -6.12
CA ILE A 242 -16.47 15.78 -4.87
C ILE A 242 -14.95 15.85 -5.10
N ASP A 243 -14.43 15.29 -6.19
CA ASP A 243 -13.01 15.35 -6.52
C ASP A 243 -12.51 16.78 -6.78
N ALA A 244 -13.34 17.59 -7.45
CA ALA A 244 -13.05 19.02 -7.67
C ALA A 244 -13.06 19.80 -6.35
N LEU A 245 -14.06 19.55 -5.50
CA LEU A 245 -14.16 20.19 -4.17
C LEU A 245 -12.96 19.80 -3.28
N ILE A 246 -12.56 18.52 -3.26
CA ILE A 246 -11.35 18.07 -2.54
C ILE A 246 -10.11 18.82 -3.05
N GLY A 247 -9.95 18.90 -4.38
CA GLY A 247 -8.82 19.61 -4.99
C GLY A 247 -8.79 21.08 -4.59
N LYS A 248 -9.92 21.77 -4.71
CA LYS A 248 -10.10 23.18 -4.32
C LYS A 248 -9.78 23.39 -2.83
N ALA A 249 -10.39 22.59 -1.93
CA ALA A 249 -10.18 22.74 -0.49
C ALA A 249 -8.70 22.55 -0.10
N ARG A 250 -8.05 21.51 -0.66
CA ARG A 250 -6.63 21.24 -0.40
C ARG A 250 -5.70 22.35 -0.92
N LEU A 251 -6.00 22.90 -2.10
CA LEU A 251 -5.20 24.01 -2.63
C LEU A 251 -5.40 25.29 -1.79
N ALA A 252 -6.63 25.58 -1.36
CA ALA A 252 -6.89 26.68 -0.46
C ALA A 252 -6.12 26.53 0.86
N ALA A 253 -6.11 25.32 1.44
CA ALA A 253 -5.31 25.02 2.63
C ALA A 253 -3.80 25.22 2.38
N ALA A 254 -3.27 24.71 1.25
CA ALA A 254 -1.86 24.88 0.89
C ALA A 254 -1.46 26.35 0.67
N GLN A 255 -2.42 27.22 0.34
CA GLN A 255 -2.25 28.67 0.23
C GLN A 255 -2.54 29.43 1.53
N HIS A 256 -2.71 28.72 2.65
CA HIS A 256 -3.09 29.28 3.95
C HIS A 256 -4.45 30.02 3.93
N ASN A 257 -5.29 29.78 2.94
CA ASN A 257 -6.64 30.33 2.85
C ASN A 257 -7.63 29.41 3.59
N VAL A 258 -7.55 29.44 4.92
CA VAL A 258 -8.36 28.60 5.81
C VAL A 258 -9.85 28.79 5.51
N LYS A 259 -10.30 30.05 5.36
CA LYS A 259 -11.72 30.37 5.15
C LYS A 259 -12.32 29.63 3.94
N ASP A 260 -11.65 29.71 2.80
CA ASP A 260 -12.14 29.08 1.58
C ASP A 260 -12.02 27.55 1.63
N SER A 261 -10.98 27.05 2.27
CA SER A 261 -10.82 25.60 2.50
C SER A 261 -11.98 25.05 3.32
N ILE A 262 -12.26 25.64 4.48
CA ILE A 262 -13.35 25.22 5.37
C ILE A 262 -14.72 25.38 4.71
N ALA A 263 -14.98 26.52 4.04
CA ALA A 263 -16.23 26.71 3.32
C ALA A 263 -16.47 25.60 2.26
N THR A 264 -15.39 25.13 1.62
CA THR A 264 -15.48 24.05 0.63
C THR A 264 -15.75 22.71 1.31
N TYR A 265 -15.12 22.41 2.46
CA TYR A 265 -15.44 21.18 3.23
C TYR A 265 -16.88 21.20 3.75
N GLU A 266 -17.40 22.35 4.22
CA GLU A 266 -18.79 22.50 4.62
C GLU A 266 -19.78 22.31 3.45
N GLN A 267 -19.39 22.71 2.23
CA GLN A 267 -20.16 22.36 1.04
C GLN A 267 -20.17 20.84 0.81
N MET A 268 -19.03 20.17 0.94
CA MET A 268 -18.91 18.73 0.79
C MET A 268 -19.78 17.98 1.82
N LEU A 269 -19.81 18.43 3.08
CA LEU A 269 -20.63 17.81 4.13
C LEU A 269 -22.14 17.79 3.78
N LYS A 270 -22.62 18.82 3.08
CA LYS A 270 -24.02 18.88 2.62
C LYS A 270 -24.33 17.87 1.52
N LEU A 271 -23.31 17.48 0.75
CA LEU A 271 -23.43 16.54 -0.37
C LEU A 271 -23.29 15.09 0.07
N GLN A 272 -22.55 14.82 1.14
CA GLN A 272 -22.34 13.48 1.64
C GLN A 272 -23.57 12.95 2.37
N THR A 273 -23.88 11.68 2.16
CA THR A 273 -24.99 10.98 2.83
C THR A 273 -24.46 9.90 3.79
N ASP A 274 -23.32 9.30 3.49
CA ASP A 274 -22.68 8.29 4.34
C ASP A 274 -22.01 8.94 5.56
N PRO A 275 -22.33 8.49 6.79
CA PRO A 275 -21.71 8.99 8.01
C PRO A 275 -20.17 8.87 8.02
N ASN A 276 -19.60 7.82 7.42
CA ASN A 276 -18.14 7.66 7.34
C ASN A 276 -17.51 8.74 6.45
N ASP A 277 -18.14 9.05 5.31
CA ASP A 277 -17.67 10.10 4.42
C ASP A 277 -17.78 11.48 5.10
N LYS A 278 -18.84 11.72 5.89
CA LYS A 278 -18.97 12.96 6.69
C LYS A 278 -17.87 13.10 7.73
N VAL A 279 -17.60 12.03 8.49
CA VAL A 279 -16.49 12.02 9.45
C VAL A 279 -15.17 12.31 8.74
N ALA A 280 -14.90 11.66 7.60
CA ALA A 280 -13.69 11.90 6.85
C ALA A 280 -13.53 13.37 6.38
N VAL A 281 -14.63 14.03 6.01
CA VAL A 281 -14.61 15.46 5.66
C VAL A 281 -14.33 16.34 6.89
N ILE A 282 -14.98 16.06 8.02
CA ILE A 282 -14.74 16.82 9.28
C ILE A 282 -13.31 16.62 9.76
N ASP A 283 -12.74 15.43 9.62
CA ASP A 283 -11.34 15.16 9.95
C ASP A 283 -10.39 15.99 9.07
N GLN A 284 -10.68 16.15 7.76
CA GLN A 284 -9.88 17.02 6.89
C GLN A 284 -10.00 18.50 7.31
N GLU A 285 -11.19 18.95 7.68
CA GLU A 285 -11.41 20.29 8.25
C GLU A 285 -10.55 20.51 9.51
N ALA A 286 -10.58 19.55 10.45
CA ALA A 286 -9.78 19.59 11.66
C ALA A 286 -8.27 19.62 11.37
N VAL A 287 -7.81 18.86 10.39
CA VAL A 287 -6.40 18.87 9.93
C VAL A 287 -6.00 20.23 9.37
N VAL A 288 -6.88 20.92 8.64
CA VAL A 288 -6.60 22.29 8.16
C VAL A 288 -6.43 23.24 9.33
N TYR A 289 -7.35 23.24 10.30
CA TYR A 289 -7.20 24.06 11.51
C TYR A 289 -5.90 23.74 12.27
N ALA A 290 -5.57 22.46 12.42
CA ALA A 290 -4.35 22.03 13.11
C ALA A 290 -3.07 22.51 12.39
N SER A 291 -3.04 22.47 11.05
CA SER A 291 -1.89 22.92 10.26
C SER A 291 -1.63 24.43 10.39
N GLU A 292 -2.69 25.20 10.61
CA GLU A 292 -2.66 26.65 10.82
C GLU A 292 -2.54 27.05 12.31
N LYS A 293 -2.31 26.06 13.19
CA LYS A 293 -2.17 26.25 14.65
C LYS A 293 -3.42 26.83 15.32
N MET A 294 -4.57 26.61 14.72
CA MET A 294 -5.88 26.95 15.26
C MET A 294 -6.36 25.76 16.12
N ASP A 295 -5.66 25.55 17.23
CA ASP A 295 -5.79 24.34 18.05
C ASP A 295 -7.20 24.18 18.65
N SER A 296 -7.86 25.29 19.00
CA SER A 296 -9.22 25.31 19.56
C SER A 296 -10.25 24.85 18.53
N GLU A 297 -10.12 25.31 17.30
CA GLU A 297 -11.01 24.97 16.18
C GLU A 297 -10.78 23.53 15.73
N ALA A 298 -9.52 23.07 15.68
CA ALA A 298 -9.18 21.69 15.40
C ALA A 298 -9.80 20.73 16.43
N ASP A 299 -9.63 21.04 17.72
CA ASP A 299 -10.21 20.27 18.82
C ASP A 299 -11.74 20.25 18.76
N ALA A 300 -12.37 21.39 18.45
CA ALA A 300 -13.82 21.49 18.29
C ALA A 300 -14.32 20.63 17.09
N ALA A 301 -13.60 20.63 15.98
CA ALA A 301 -13.97 19.85 14.81
C ALA A 301 -13.88 18.31 15.07
N PHE A 302 -12.80 17.83 15.68
CA PHE A 302 -12.70 16.41 16.08
C PHE A 302 -13.82 16.00 17.06
N LYS A 303 -14.09 16.83 18.07
CA LYS A 303 -15.20 16.57 19.02
C LYS A 303 -16.57 16.61 18.34
N ARG A 304 -16.76 17.47 17.33
CA ARG A 304 -17.96 17.49 16.49
C ARG A 304 -18.15 16.15 15.78
N ALA A 305 -17.10 15.63 15.12
CA ALA A 305 -17.15 14.34 14.43
C ALA A 305 -17.59 13.21 15.39
N ILE A 306 -17.01 13.15 16.59
CA ILE A 306 -17.34 12.15 17.61
C ILE A 306 -18.78 12.31 18.10
N SER A 307 -19.24 13.55 18.35
CA SER A 307 -20.58 13.79 18.92
C SER A 307 -21.71 13.57 17.92
N GLU A 308 -21.49 13.95 16.66
CA GLU A 308 -22.49 13.79 15.60
C GLU A 308 -22.55 12.35 15.05
N TYR A 309 -21.40 11.62 15.11
CA TYR A 309 -21.27 10.27 14.55
C TYR A 309 -20.65 9.27 15.56
N PRO A 310 -21.27 9.02 16.69
CA PRO A 310 -20.68 8.27 17.81
C PRO A 310 -20.37 6.80 17.50
N ASN A 311 -20.97 6.25 16.44
CA ASN A 311 -20.71 4.88 16.00
C ASN A 311 -19.59 4.76 14.94
N ILE A 312 -19.00 5.88 14.55
CA ILE A 312 -17.88 5.90 13.60
C ILE A 312 -16.57 6.01 14.40
N PHE A 313 -16.05 4.87 14.80
CA PHE A 313 -14.87 4.78 15.67
C PHE A 313 -13.61 5.40 15.08
N ALA A 314 -13.56 5.56 13.75
CA ALA A 314 -12.48 6.26 13.05
C ALA A 314 -12.30 7.72 13.52
N ALA A 315 -13.39 8.41 13.90
CA ALA A 315 -13.32 9.77 14.45
C ALA A 315 -12.47 9.85 15.72
N HIS A 316 -12.63 8.89 16.63
CA HIS A 316 -11.79 8.78 17.81
C HIS A 316 -10.33 8.52 17.46
N THR A 317 -10.08 7.67 16.46
CA THR A 317 -8.72 7.36 16.00
C THR A 317 -8.03 8.60 15.43
N ALA A 318 -8.71 9.38 14.59
CA ALA A 318 -8.20 10.63 14.03
C ALA A 318 -7.89 11.67 15.12
N TYR A 319 -8.79 11.82 16.09
CA TYR A 319 -8.56 12.71 17.22
C TYR A 319 -7.38 12.25 18.09
N GLY A 320 -7.24 10.94 18.33
CA GLY A 320 -6.09 10.35 19.02
C GLY A 320 -4.76 10.62 18.30
N ASP A 321 -4.72 10.55 16.97
CA ASP A 321 -3.54 10.91 16.17
C ASP A 321 -3.18 12.40 16.35
N TYR A 322 -4.16 13.30 16.31
CA TYR A 322 -3.96 14.72 16.56
C TYR A 322 -3.39 14.98 17.96
N LEU A 323 -3.97 14.38 19.00
CA LEU A 323 -3.50 14.52 20.39
C LEU A 323 -2.09 13.96 20.57
N THR A 324 -1.75 12.87 19.87
CA THR A 324 -0.37 12.33 19.83
C THR A 324 0.61 13.34 19.25
N ALA A 325 0.26 14.00 18.14
CA ALA A 325 1.07 15.07 17.54
C ALA A 325 1.23 16.27 18.48
N LYS A 326 0.21 16.59 19.30
CA LYS A 326 0.24 17.60 20.35
C LYS A 326 0.98 17.14 21.61
N LYS A 327 1.44 15.89 21.67
CA LYS A 327 2.07 15.25 22.84
C LYS A 327 1.15 15.10 24.05
N ASP A 328 -0.16 15.19 23.86
CA ASP A 328 -1.14 14.81 24.86
C ASP A 328 -1.35 13.28 24.81
N ASN A 329 -0.38 12.56 25.37
CA ASN A 329 -0.39 11.12 25.35
C ASN A 329 -1.58 10.51 26.15
N ALA A 330 -2.02 11.19 27.21
CA ALA A 330 -3.15 10.72 28.02
C ALA A 330 -4.49 10.91 27.28
N GLY A 331 -4.63 12.03 26.57
CA GLY A 331 -5.75 12.25 25.65
C GLY A 331 -5.77 11.24 24.54
N ALA A 332 -4.63 11.05 23.86
CA ALA A 332 -4.50 10.08 22.77
C ALA A 332 -4.84 8.65 23.20
N GLU A 333 -4.37 8.21 24.40
CA GLU A 333 -4.68 6.88 24.92
C GLU A 333 -6.21 6.70 25.10
N ARG A 334 -6.90 7.69 25.68
CA ARG A 334 -8.38 7.64 25.85
C ARG A 334 -9.09 7.52 24.49
N GLU A 335 -8.68 8.34 23.53
CA GLU A 335 -9.31 8.35 22.22
C GLU A 335 -9.04 7.06 21.43
N PHE A 336 -7.83 6.51 21.48
CA PHE A 336 -7.55 5.22 20.83
C PHE A 336 -8.29 4.05 21.49
N ILE A 337 -8.47 4.07 22.82
CA ILE A 337 -9.29 3.06 23.52
C ILE A 337 -10.75 3.16 23.05
N ALA A 338 -11.30 4.36 22.94
CA ALA A 338 -12.65 4.57 22.43
C ALA A 338 -12.75 4.16 20.95
N GLY A 339 -11.75 4.53 20.15
CA GLY A 339 -11.62 4.17 18.73
C GLY A 339 -11.50 2.67 18.49
N ALA A 340 -10.99 1.89 19.45
CA ALA A 340 -10.94 0.43 19.36
C ALA A 340 -12.34 -0.23 19.34
N GLY A 341 -13.38 0.52 19.71
CA GLY A 341 -14.76 0.05 19.75
C GLY A 341 -15.07 -0.86 20.94
N PRO A 342 -16.37 -1.16 21.17
CA PRO A 342 -16.82 -1.91 22.34
C PRO A 342 -16.31 -3.37 22.38
N ASN A 343 -16.04 -3.96 21.22
CA ASN A 343 -15.52 -5.32 21.09
C ASN A 343 -13.99 -5.37 21.02
N HIS A 344 -13.32 -4.21 21.04
CA HIS A 344 -11.89 -4.09 20.82
C HIS A 344 -11.45 -4.80 19.52
N ASP A 345 -12.09 -4.42 18.42
CA ASP A 345 -11.94 -5.05 17.10
C ASP A 345 -11.57 -4.08 15.97
N GLN A 346 -11.48 -2.77 16.24
CA GLN A 346 -11.08 -1.77 15.28
C GLN A 346 -9.55 -1.72 15.16
N VAL A 347 -9.03 -2.44 14.17
CA VAL A 347 -7.59 -2.73 13.98
C VAL A 347 -6.73 -1.48 14.01
N ASP A 348 -7.14 -0.41 13.32
CA ASP A 348 -6.35 0.82 13.22
C ASP A 348 -6.15 1.50 14.58
N ALA A 349 -7.21 1.65 15.37
CA ALA A 349 -7.14 2.25 16.70
C ALA A 349 -6.26 1.41 17.65
N ILE A 350 -6.41 0.08 17.61
CA ILE A 350 -5.60 -0.84 18.41
C ILE A 350 -4.12 -0.75 18.02
N ALA A 351 -3.83 -0.68 16.71
CA ALA A 351 -2.46 -0.52 16.23
C ALA A 351 -1.86 0.82 16.69
N ARG A 352 -2.61 1.94 16.62
CA ARG A 352 -2.20 3.26 17.13
C ARG A 352 -1.94 3.24 18.62
N LEU A 353 -2.82 2.60 19.39
CA LEU A 353 -2.64 2.43 20.83
C LEU A 353 -1.35 1.64 21.14
N GLY A 354 -1.10 0.56 20.40
CA GLY A 354 0.15 -0.20 20.51
C GLY A 354 1.38 0.64 20.21
N GLN A 355 1.34 1.46 19.17
CA GLN A 355 2.42 2.40 18.81
C GLN A 355 2.64 3.46 19.88
N LEU A 356 1.56 4.03 20.43
CA LEU A 356 1.63 4.99 21.55
C LEU A 356 2.32 4.37 22.77
N TYR A 357 1.94 3.17 23.17
CA TYR A 357 2.58 2.46 24.27
C TYR A 357 4.06 2.14 23.99
N ALA A 358 4.38 1.73 22.77
CA ALA A 358 5.77 1.47 22.38
C ALA A 358 6.63 2.74 22.44
N ALA A 359 6.10 3.88 21.97
CA ALA A 359 6.78 5.18 22.03
C ALA A 359 7.02 5.64 23.49
N GLN A 360 6.12 5.30 24.41
CA GLN A 360 6.26 5.55 25.84
C GLN A 360 7.12 4.49 26.56
N ASN A 361 7.72 3.54 25.84
CA ASN A 361 8.46 2.39 26.39
C ASN A 361 7.62 1.48 27.31
N GLN A 362 6.28 1.48 27.17
CA GLN A 362 5.36 0.58 27.84
C GLN A 362 5.23 -0.74 27.04
N LEU A 363 6.38 -1.41 26.80
CA LEU A 363 6.47 -2.52 25.87
C LEU A 363 5.51 -3.68 26.14
N PRO A 364 5.22 -4.10 27.39
CA PRO A 364 4.22 -5.14 27.65
C PRO A 364 2.83 -4.77 27.12
N LYS A 365 2.36 -3.54 27.36
CA LYS A 365 1.06 -3.07 26.85
C LYS A 365 1.07 -3.01 25.31
N ALA A 366 2.16 -2.55 24.69
CA ALA A 366 2.30 -2.52 23.24
C ALA A 366 2.22 -3.92 22.62
N ILE A 367 2.88 -4.91 23.24
CA ILE A 367 2.81 -6.32 22.84
C ILE A 367 1.37 -6.84 22.86
N ASP A 368 0.62 -6.54 23.91
CA ASP A 368 -0.77 -7.01 24.01
C ASP A 368 -1.65 -6.42 22.90
N GLN A 369 -1.47 -5.12 22.57
CA GLN A 369 -2.18 -4.51 21.45
C GLN A 369 -1.79 -5.13 20.11
N PHE A 370 -0.49 -5.28 19.82
CA PHE A 370 -0.05 -5.84 18.53
C PHE A 370 -0.40 -7.33 18.40
N LYS A 371 -0.45 -8.11 19.47
CA LYS A 371 -1.03 -9.46 19.42
C LYS A 371 -2.48 -9.41 18.97
N ARG A 372 -3.28 -8.53 19.57
CA ARG A 372 -4.68 -8.38 19.18
C ARG A 372 -4.81 -7.98 17.71
N VAL A 373 -3.95 -7.10 17.22
CA VAL A 373 -3.92 -6.75 15.77
C VAL A 373 -3.60 -7.98 14.91
N THR A 374 -2.63 -8.83 15.29
CA THR A 374 -2.30 -10.04 14.51
C THR A 374 -3.41 -11.09 14.53
N GLU A 375 -4.24 -11.12 15.58
CA GLU A 375 -5.45 -11.99 15.64
C GLU A 375 -6.55 -11.50 14.70
N LEU A 376 -6.78 -10.18 14.65
CA LEU A 376 -7.82 -9.56 13.83
C LEU A 376 -7.44 -9.47 12.35
N ALA A 377 -6.16 -9.25 12.06
CA ALA A 377 -5.62 -9.10 10.71
C ALA A 377 -4.46 -10.08 10.46
N PRO A 378 -4.71 -11.41 10.41
CA PRO A 378 -3.66 -12.42 10.32
C PRO A 378 -2.93 -12.42 8.96
N GLN A 379 -3.43 -11.71 7.96
CA GLN A 379 -2.80 -11.57 6.65
C GLN A 379 -2.06 -10.24 6.46
N ASP A 380 -2.04 -9.37 7.48
CA ASP A 380 -1.29 -8.12 7.41
C ASP A 380 0.16 -8.32 7.87
N PRO A 381 1.16 -8.22 6.96
CA PRO A 381 2.56 -8.41 7.31
C PRO A 381 3.10 -7.34 8.28
N ARG A 382 2.52 -6.12 8.27
CA ARG A 382 2.95 -5.00 9.13
C ARG A 382 2.66 -5.28 10.59
N SER A 383 1.53 -5.92 10.87
CA SER A 383 1.14 -6.31 12.24
C SER A 383 2.19 -7.21 12.88
N PHE A 384 2.66 -8.22 12.16
CA PHE A 384 3.71 -9.12 12.63
C PHE A 384 5.08 -8.43 12.71
N LEU A 385 5.37 -7.50 11.81
CA LEU A 385 6.60 -6.70 11.86
C LEU A 385 6.65 -5.85 13.14
N LEU A 386 5.56 -5.14 13.47
CA LEU A 386 5.44 -4.32 14.69
C LEU A 386 5.53 -5.18 15.95
N LEU A 387 4.86 -6.33 15.96
CA LEU A 387 4.92 -7.27 17.08
C LEU A 387 6.36 -7.79 17.28
N GLY A 388 7.03 -8.21 16.21
CA GLY A 388 8.42 -8.67 16.24
C GLY A 388 9.39 -7.60 16.73
N ALA A 389 9.24 -6.37 16.24
CA ALA A 389 10.03 -5.22 16.67
C ALA A 389 9.83 -4.91 18.16
N THR A 390 8.58 -4.98 18.63
CA THR A 390 8.24 -4.73 20.04
C THR A 390 8.75 -5.84 20.95
N TYR A 391 8.67 -7.12 20.54
CA TYR A 391 9.30 -8.21 21.25
C TYR A 391 10.82 -8.05 21.34
N SER A 392 11.47 -7.64 20.23
CA SER A 392 12.92 -7.38 20.21
C SER A 392 13.31 -6.24 21.15
N ALA A 393 12.53 -5.15 21.18
CA ALA A 393 12.73 -4.04 22.12
C ALA A 393 12.59 -4.51 23.58
N ASN A 394 11.64 -5.41 23.84
CA ASN A 394 11.42 -6.02 25.14
C ASN A 394 12.37 -7.21 25.44
N ARG A 395 13.38 -7.43 24.59
CA ARG A 395 14.39 -8.52 24.67
C ARG A 395 13.80 -9.95 24.66
N GLN A 396 12.58 -10.12 24.17
CA GLN A 396 11.95 -11.43 23.97
C GLN A 396 12.28 -11.95 22.56
N PHE A 397 13.57 -12.23 22.31
CA PHE A 397 14.05 -12.58 20.97
C PHE A 397 13.51 -13.93 20.48
N ASP A 398 13.21 -14.82 21.40
CA ASP A 398 12.55 -16.11 21.15
C ASP A 398 11.15 -15.96 20.52
N LYS A 399 10.44 -14.86 20.82
CA LYS A 399 9.14 -14.53 20.25
C LYS A 399 9.25 -13.58 19.05
N ALA A 400 10.29 -12.76 19.02
CA ALA A 400 10.52 -11.81 17.93
C ALA A 400 10.82 -12.55 16.61
N GLY A 401 11.68 -13.57 16.64
CA GLY A 401 12.04 -14.35 15.45
C GLY A 401 10.84 -14.93 14.70
N PRO A 402 9.95 -15.70 15.35
CA PRO A 402 8.72 -16.19 14.74
C PRO A 402 7.83 -15.11 14.16
N ALA A 403 7.67 -13.95 14.85
CA ALA A 403 6.88 -12.84 14.35
C ALA A 403 7.47 -12.23 13.07
N PHE A 404 8.77 -11.97 13.02
CA PHE A 404 9.44 -11.51 11.81
C PHE A 404 9.37 -12.53 10.66
N LYS A 405 9.50 -13.83 10.96
CA LYS A 405 9.36 -14.89 9.98
C LYS A 405 7.96 -14.91 9.37
N GLN A 406 6.91 -14.72 10.19
CA GLN A 406 5.53 -14.63 9.71
C GLN A 406 5.33 -13.39 8.84
N SER A 407 5.84 -12.21 9.26
CA SER A 407 5.83 -11.00 8.44
C SER A 407 6.47 -11.24 7.07
N TYR A 408 7.66 -11.87 7.05
CA TYR A 408 8.38 -12.17 5.81
C TYR A 408 7.64 -13.17 4.92
N SER A 409 6.97 -14.17 5.50
CA SER A 409 6.20 -15.15 4.72
C SER A 409 4.98 -14.52 4.01
N LEU A 410 4.38 -13.51 4.63
CA LEU A 410 3.26 -12.76 4.05
C LEU A 410 3.73 -11.75 3.00
N GLN A 411 4.84 -11.06 3.27
CA GLN A 411 5.44 -10.11 2.35
C GLN A 411 6.97 -10.13 2.51
N HIS A 412 7.67 -10.44 1.42
CA HIS A 412 9.13 -10.58 1.39
C HIS A 412 9.81 -9.20 1.49
N THR A 413 9.75 -8.57 2.68
CA THR A 413 10.36 -7.26 2.93
C THR A 413 11.74 -7.40 3.55
N PRO A 414 12.72 -6.52 3.18
CA PRO A 414 14.03 -6.47 3.82
C PRO A 414 13.97 -6.23 5.33
N ASP A 415 13.01 -5.45 5.81
CA ASP A 415 12.86 -5.11 7.24
C ASP A 415 12.55 -6.34 8.09
N ALA A 416 11.68 -7.22 7.60
CA ALA A 416 11.35 -8.47 8.28
C ALA A 416 12.59 -9.40 8.38
N LEU A 417 13.38 -9.51 7.30
CA LEU A 417 14.64 -10.27 7.33
C LEU A 417 15.67 -9.64 8.25
N LEU A 418 15.79 -8.32 8.24
CA LEU A 418 16.71 -7.61 9.13
C LEU A 418 16.37 -7.87 10.61
N GLY A 419 15.08 -7.79 10.95
CA GLY A 419 14.58 -8.10 12.28
C GLY A 419 14.83 -9.55 12.69
N LEU A 420 14.58 -10.50 11.77
CA LEU A 420 14.83 -11.91 11.99
C LEU A 420 16.32 -12.19 12.24
N GLY A 421 17.22 -11.68 11.39
CA GLY A 421 18.66 -11.83 11.55
C GLY A 421 19.17 -11.25 12.86
N GLN A 422 18.63 -10.11 13.31
CA GLN A 422 18.97 -9.53 14.62
C GLN A 422 18.48 -10.41 15.78
N ALA A 423 17.27 -10.94 15.70
CA ALA A 423 16.74 -11.85 16.73
C ALA A 423 17.59 -13.13 16.83
N ASP A 424 17.92 -13.75 15.70
CA ASP A 424 18.78 -14.94 15.65
C ASP A 424 20.18 -14.68 16.20
N LEU A 425 20.77 -13.52 15.89
CA LEU A 425 22.06 -13.11 16.46
C LEU A 425 22.02 -13.01 17.99
N GLN A 426 20.95 -12.41 18.54
CA GLN A 426 20.78 -12.28 19.99
C GLN A 426 20.52 -13.64 20.67
N MET A 427 19.84 -14.55 20.00
CA MET A 427 19.63 -15.93 20.47
C MET A 427 20.85 -16.84 20.25
N ARG A 428 21.90 -16.35 19.60
CA ARG A 428 23.10 -17.11 19.20
C ARG A 428 22.83 -18.23 18.20
N ASN A 429 21.77 -18.09 17.41
CA ASN A 429 21.46 -18.97 16.27
C ASN A 429 22.33 -18.57 15.07
N TYR A 430 23.63 -18.73 15.21
CA TYR A 430 24.61 -18.11 14.33
C TYR A 430 24.56 -18.59 12.87
N ASN A 431 24.17 -19.84 12.63
CA ASN A 431 24.06 -20.36 11.26
C ASN A 431 22.84 -19.79 10.55
N GLU A 432 21.69 -19.78 11.20
CA GLU A 432 20.43 -19.21 10.73
C GLU A 432 20.58 -17.69 10.50
N CYS A 433 21.15 -17.02 11.47
CA CYS A 433 21.53 -15.61 11.38
C CYS A 433 22.36 -15.31 10.13
N ALA A 434 23.41 -16.11 9.86
CA ALA A 434 24.27 -15.91 8.69
C ALA A 434 23.51 -16.14 7.38
N GLN A 435 22.61 -17.13 7.32
CA GLN A 435 21.78 -17.39 6.14
C GLN A 435 20.84 -16.22 5.84
N VAL A 436 20.21 -15.66 6.87
CA VAL A 436 19.26 -14.53 6.74
C VAL A 436 19.98 -13.28 6.24
N TYR A 437 21.11 -12.90 6.85
CA TYR A 437 21.87 -11.73 6.42
C TYR A 437 22.54 -11.91 5.05
N ASP A 438 23.00 -13.12 4.72
CA ASP A 438 23.55 -13.43 3.40
C ASP A 438 22.47 -13.35 2.30
N ALA A 439 21.27 -13.86 2.58
CA ALA A 439 20.14 -13.71 1.69
C ALA A 439 19.75 -12.23 1.47
N LEU A 440 19.77 -11.43 2.54
CA LEU A 440 19.49 -10.00 2.48
C LEU A 440 20.56 -9.25 1.66
N ASP A 441 21.83 -9.55 1.86
CA ASP A 441 22.94 -8.92 1.12
C ASP A 441 22.94 -9.29 -0.37
N LYS A 442 22.59 -10.53 -0.70
CA LYS A 442 22.49 -11.00 -2.10
C LYS A 442 21.24 -10.47 -2.80
N GLY A 443 20.12 -10.44 -2.09
CA GLY A 443 18.83 -9.98 -2.63
C GLY A 443 18.71 -8.47 -2.77
N ALA A 444 19.41 -7.70 -1.92
CA ALA A 444 19.35 -6.24 -1.88
C ALA A 444 20.75 -5.62 -1.63
N PRO A 445 21.70 -5.73 -2.56
CA PRO A 445 23.08 -5.27 -2.36
C PRO A 445 23.20 -3.77 -2.15
N ASP A 446 22.33 -2.97 -2.75
CA ASP A 446 22.29 -1.51 -2.53
C ASP A 446 21.83 -1.16 -1.11
N LEU A 447 20.91 -1.93 -0.54
CA LEU A 447 20.51 -1.79 0.86
C LEU A 447 21.70 -2.08 1.80
N SER A 448 22.51 -3.10 1.51
CA SER A 448 23.71 -3.41 2.29
C SER A 448 24.76 -2.30 2.23
N ARG A 449 24.81 -1.55 1.11
CA ARG A 449 25.68 -0.36 0.99
C ARG A 449 25.15 0.80 1.82
N GLN A 450 23.82 1.02 1.82
CA GLN A 450 23.18 2.09 2.58
C GLN A 450 23.06 1.79 4.06
N ASN A 451 22.90 0.51 4.43
CA ASN A 451 22.77 0.06 5.80
C ASN A 451 23.94 -0.88 6.22
N PRO A 452 25.03 -0.29 6.75
CA PRO A 452 26.23 -1.05 7.18
C PRO A 452 25.95 -2.14 8.23
N THR A 453 24.81 -2.08 8.94
CA THR A 453 24.47 -3.07 9.98
C THR A 453 24.23 -4.46 9.42
N ILE A 454 23.85 -4.58 8.14
CA ILE A 454 23.62 -5.86 7.46
C ILE A 454 24.92 -6.66 7.38
N LEU A 455 25.95 -6.09 6.76
CA LEU A 455 27.25 -6.75 6.62
C LEU A 455 28.00 -6.90 7.95
N TYR A 456 27.80 -5.95 8.87
CA TYR A 456 28.34 -6.07 10.22
C TYR A 456 27.70 -7.24 10.97
N GLY A 457 26.37 -7.37 10.92
CA GLY A 457 25.63 -8.50 11.47
C GLY A 457 26.04 -9.83 10.85
N LEU A 458 26.17 -9.88 9.52
CA LEU A 458 26.65 -11.05 8.79
C LEU A 458 28.03 -11.51 9.30
N GLY A 459 28.97 -10.57 9.45
CA GLY A 459 30.29 -10.85 10.01
C GLY A 459 30.24 -11.41 11.44
N GLN A 460 29.39 -10.84 12.30
CA GLN A 460 29.18 -11.34 13.67
C GLN A 460 28.58 -12.76 13.68
N CYS A 461 27.60 -13.03 12.80
CA CYS A 461 26.99 -14.35 12.68
C CYS A 461 28.03 -15.40 12.25
N TYR A 462 28.86 -15.09 11.25
CA TYR A 462 29.94 -15.99 10.82
C TYR A 462 31.01 -16.19 11.90
N GLN A 463 31.37 -15.15 12.66
CA GLN A 463 32.28 -15.31 13.81
C GLN A 463 31.68 -16.25 14.87
N GLY A 464 30.42 -16.06 15.24
CA GLY A 464 29.72 -16.93 16.18
C GLY A 464 29.61 -18.38 15.68
N ALA A 465 29.39 -18.57 14.39
CA ALA A 465 29.36 -19.86 13.70
C ALA A 465 30.77 -20.51 13.53
N LYS A 466 31.82 -19.86 14.01
CA LYS A 466 33.23 -20.29 13.85
C LYS A 466 33.68 -20.43 12.38
N LYS A 467 33.19 -19.53 11.53
CA LYS A 467 33.52 -19.40 10.09
C LYS A 467 34.37 -18.15 9.86
N PRO A 468 35.67 -18.14 10.23
CA PRO A 468 36.46 -16.92 10.24
C PRO A 468 36.76 -16.35 8.85
N ASN A 469 36.85 -17.19 7.82
CA ASN A 469 37.09 -16.70 6.45
C ASN A 469 35.87 -15.93 5.90
N GLU A 470 34.69 -16.46 6.12
CA GLU A 470 33.43 -15.84 5.73
C GLU A 470 33.17 -14.54 6.53
N ALA A 471 33.49 -14.56 7.83
CA ALA A 471 33.41 -13.35 8.66
C ALA A 471 34.35 -12.25 8.14
N LYS A 472 35.58 -12.61 7.80
CA LYS A 472 36.56 -11.69 7.21
C LYS A 472 36.10 -11.15 5.88
N ALA A 473 35.52 -11.98 5.02
CA ALA A 473 34.94 -11.54 3.72
C ALA A 473 33.82 -10.52 3.92
N ALA A 474 32.87 -10.77 4.84
CA ALA A 474 31.78 -9.85 5.14
C ALA A 474 32.30 -8.50 5.67
N TYR A 475 33.24 -8.50 6.60
CA TYR A 475 33.84 -7.27 7.11
C TYR A 475 34.68 -6.54 6.07
N THR A 476 35.37 -7.26 5.18
CA THR A 476 36.14 -6.64 4.09
C THR A 476 35.21 -5.95 3.09
N LYS A 477 34.09 -6.60 2.75
CA LYS A 477 33.04 -5.97 1.92
C LYS A 477 32.48 -4.73 2.61
N LEU A 478 32.17 -4.80 3.90
CA LEU A 478 31.70 -3.65 4.67
C LEU A 478 32.73 -2.51 4.66
N LEU A 479 34.01 -2.82 4.82
CA LEU A 479 35.09 -1.84 4.85
C LEU A 479 35.18 -1.03 3.56
N SER A 480 34.82 -1.63 2.41
CA SER A 480 34.79 -0.94 1.10
C SER A 480 33.68 0.13 1.00
N TYR A 481 32.68 0.08 1.88
CA TYR A 481 31.56 1.04 1.93
C TYR A 481 31.76 2.14 2.99
N VAL A 482 32.77 2.02 3.85
CA VAL A 482 33.02 2.95 4.96
C VAL A 482 34.20 3.86 4.64
N LYS A 483 34.04 5.16 4.94
CA LYS A 483 35.11 6.16 4.68
C LYS A 483 36.41 5.77 5.38
N PRO A 484 37.54 5.65 4.65
CA PRO A 484 38.84 5.37 5.23
C PRO A 484 39.22 6.35 6.33
N GLY A 485 39.82 5.83 7.42
CA GLY A 485 40.25 6.63 8.56
C GLY A 485 39.13 7.06 9.53
N SER A 486 37.86 6.78 9.24
CA SER A 486 36.76 7.00 10.18
C SER A 486 36.83 6.03 11.37
N GLN A 487 36.19 6.37 12.48
CA GLN A 487 36.12 5.49 13.65
C GLN A 487 35.52 4.11 13.29
N GLY A 488 34.45 4.08 12.48
CA GLY A 488 33.85 2.83 12.00
C GLY A 488 34.81 2.01 11.16
N TYR A 489 35.56 2.65 10.26
CA TYR A 489 36.60 1.98 9.45
C TYR A 489 37.65 1.31 10.35
N ASN A 490 38.17 2.04 11.33
CA ASN A 490 39.21 1.51 12.25
C ASN A 490 38.68 0.36 13.10
N GLN A 491 37.40 0.42 13.54
CA GLN A 491 36.77 -0.67 14.28
C GLN A 491 36.64 -1.95 13.43
N ILE A 492 36.13 -1.82 12.19
CA ILE A 492 35.99 -2.97 11.28
C ILE A 492 37.37 -3.55 10.95
N LYS A 493 38.39 -2.71 10.68
CA LYS A 493 39.74 -3.14 10.43
C LYS A 493 40.31 -3.92 11.60
N SER A 494 40.09 -3.46 12.84
CA SER A 494 40.55 -4.16 14.04
C SER A 494 39.92 -5.56 14.21
N LEU A 495 38.65 -5.74 13.77
CA LEU A 495 38.00 -7.05 13.76
C LEU A 495 38.64 -7.99 12.74
N ILE A 496 38.96 -7.50 11.54
CA ILE A 496 39.68 -8.28 10.52
C ILE A 496 41.06 -8.68 11.03
N ASP A 497 41.83 -7.74 11.60
CA ASP A 497 43.15 -8.02 12.15
C ASP A 497 43.10 -9.02 13.33
N ALA A 498 42.02 -9.01 14.12
CA ALA A 498 41.83 -9.99 15.21
C ALA A 498 41.58 -11.40 14.66
N ILE A 499 40.78 -11.53 13.60
CA ILE A 499 40.55 -12.80 12.91
C ILE A 499 41.87 -13.36 12.36
N ASP A 500 42.69 -12.52 11.70
CA ASP A 500 43.97 -12.92 11.13
C ASP A 500 44.97 -13.39 12.21
N ARG A 501 45.01 -12.71 13.35
CA ARG A 501 45.85 -13.13 14.50
C ARG A 501 45.39 -14.47 15.06
N GLN A 502 44.13 -14.71 15.20
CA GLN A 502 43.57 -15.95 15.70
C GLN A 502 43.90 -17.13 14.77
N GLN A 503 43.79 -16.93 13.45
CA GLN A 503 44.13 -17.95 12.45
C GLN A 503 45.65 -18.31 12.47
N LYS A 504 46.53 -17.30 12.58
CA LYS A 504 47.97 -17.50 12.66
C LYS A 504 48.41 -18.20 13.98
N GLY A 505 47.69 -17.94 15.08
CA GLY A 505 47.94 -18.60 16.38
C GLY A 505 47.61 -20.09 16.41
N THR A 506 46.57 -20.49 15.65
CA THR A 506 46.14 -21.90 15.54
C THR A 506 47.06 -22.75 14.66
N THR A 507 47.85 -22.14 13.79
CA THR A 507 48.82 -22.84 12.92
C THR A 507 50.14 -23.12 13.59
N LYS A 508 50.43 -22.54 14.75
CA LYS A 508 51.62 -22.85 15.58
C LYS A 508 51.26 -23.87 16.66
N LYS A 509 51.03 -25.15 16.30
CA LYS A 509 51.10 -26.26 17.25
C LYS A 509 52.55 -26.51 17.59
N PRO A 510 52.97 -26.66 18.88
CA PRO A 510 54.34 -26.97 19.21
C PRO A 510 54.72 -28.34 18.65
N ALA A 511 55.87 -28.40 17.99
CA ALA A 511 56.47 -29.65 17.62
C ALA A 511 56.67 -30.52 18.88
N ALA A 512 56.18 -31.74 18.86
CA ALA A 512 56.35 -32.72 19.91
C ALA A 512 57.87 -32.96 20.12
N THR A 513 58.40 -32.57 21.27
CA THR A 513 59.73 -32.94 21.74
C THR A 513 59.73 -34.43 22.01
N THR A 514 60.19 -35.20 21.05
CA THR A 514 60.63 -36.60 21.29
C THR A 514 61.79 -36.58 22.21
N LYS A 515 61.58 -36.84 23.50
CA LYS A 515 62.67 -37.26 24.41
C LYS A 515 63.14 -38.63 23.96
N LYS A 516 64.37 -38.69 23.39
CA LYS A 516 65.12 -39.91 23.30
C LYS A 516 65.56 -40.24 24.71
N SER A 517 65.08 -41.36 25.25
CA SER A 517 65.71 -42.06 26.39
C SER A 517 66.85 -42.89 25.87
N SER A 518 68.09 -42.62 26.39
CA SER A 518 69.22 -43.51 26.43
C SER A 518 69.26 -44.13 27.79
#